data_4cf5bd61d05908a5ec01e7fd2e0d59ad
#
_entry.id   4cf5bd61d05908a5ec01e7fd2e0d59ad
#
_cell.length_a   1.000
_cell.length_b   1.000
_cell.length_c   1.000
_cell.angle_alpha   90.00
_cell.angle_beta   90.00
_cell.angle_gamma   90.00
#
_symmetry.space_group_name_H-M   'P 1'
#
loop_
_entity.id
_entity.type
_entity.pdbx_description
1 polymer ?
#
loop_
_entity_poly.entity_id
_entity_poly.type
_entity_poly.pdbx_seq_one_letter_code
_entity_poly.pdbx_strand_id
1 'polypeptide(L)'
;MIKYLIQKEFLQIRRNAFLPKLIIMFPIVIMCVMPWVMQMEVKNIVVDVVDIDHTVESQRLVQQVAASNYFIFGGQKATYAEAMKDIEKGRADVILEIRDGKYLIAANAVNGTKGSMGSSYLSQIIRSAPQSLPVMEGSGYSQGQQVSVPSLTGRSGSLLLYNKSQNYKLFMIPALFAIVMMLMTGFLPTLNIVGEKETGTIEQMNVTPVSKWSFILAKLIPYWLIALFVITVCLLLAWLVYGITPAGPVWLIYVLAMLLALFFSSFGLIVSNYSDTMQQAMFVMWFFVVSIMLLSGLFTPTRSMPQWAYLTTYINPMHYFIDAIRTIFIRGGGLHETFHQVLALASIGTLMGCWAVQSYKKNS
;
A
#
# COMPACT_ATOMS: atom_id res chain seq x y z
N MET A 1 14.67 -2.95 38.84
CA MET A 1 14.05 -1.65 38.49
C MET A 1 13.30 -1.70 37.14
N ILE A 2 13.91 -2.07 36.01
CA ILE A 2 13.23 -2.11 34.70
C ILE A 2 11.90 -2.87 34.73
N LYS A 3 11.84 -4.05 35.37
CA LYS A 3 10.62 -4.87 35.47
C LYS A 3 9.43 -4.09 36.06
N TYR A 4 9.65 -3.33 37.11
CA TYR A 4 8.57 -2.53 37.75
C TYR A 4 8.13 -1.35 36.87
N LEU A 5 9.05 -0.74 36.11
CA LEU A 5 8.70 0.31 35.17
C LEU A 5 7.86 -0.24 34.01
N ILE A 6 8.25 -1.38 33.44
CA ILE A 6 7.46 -2.07 32.41
C ILE A 6 6.06 -2.46 32.95
N GLN A 7 6.00 -3.00 34.16
CA GLN A 7 4.74 -3.36 34.80
C GLN A 7 3.83 -2.12 35.00
N LYS A 8 4.41 -0.97 35.41
CA LYS A 8 3.70 0.31 35.54
C LYS A 8 3.10 0.71 34.19
N GLU A 9 3.85 0.67 33.09
CA GLU A 9 3.37 1.03 31.78
C GLU A 9 2.22 0.12 31.30
N PHE A 10 2.33 -1.20 31.51
CA PHE A 10 1.22 -2.13 31.20
C PHE A 10 -0.04 -1.84 32.02
N LEU A 11 0.13 -1.54 33.31
CA LEU A 11 -1.01 -1.19 34.17
C LEU A 11 -1.65 0.12 33.73
N GLN A 12 -0.86 1.09 33.31
CA GLN A 12 -1.32 2.37 32.79
C GLN A 12 -2.13 2.18 31.50
N ILE A 13 -1.62 1.40 30.53
CA ILE A 13 -2.32 1.06 29.30
C ILE A 13 -3.63 0.33 29.63
N ARG A 14 -3.60 -0.69 30.52
CA ARG A 14 -4.78 -1.46 30.86
C ARG A 14 -5.86 -0.65 31.60
N ARG A 15 -5.46 0.28 32.45
CA ARG A 15 -6.38 1.13 33.24
C ARG A 15 -6.95 2.29 32.42
N ASN A 16 -6.33 2.65 31.32
CA ASN A 16 -6.87 3.64 30.41
C ASN A 16 -8.14 3.12 29.75
N ALA A 17 -9.23 3.87 29.82
CA ALA A 17 -10.53 3.42 29.27
C ALA A 17 -10.54 3.35 27.73
N PHE A 18 -9.65 4.09 27.06
CA PHE A 18 -9.62 4.25 25.62
C PHE A 18 -8.57 3.37 24.92
N LEU A 19 -7.35 3.29 25.48
CA LEU A 19 -6.21 2.61 24.82
C LEU A 19 -6.46 1.12 24.49
N PRO A 20 -6.96 0.27 25.42
CA PRO A 20 -7.19 -1.15 25.10
C PRO A 20 -8.24 -1.34 24.00
N LYS A 21 -9.29 -0.51 24.02
CA LYS A 21 -10.32 -0.53 22.97
C LYS A 21 -9.75 -0.14 21.61
N LEU A 22 -8.91 0.89 21.58
CA LEU A 22 -8.26 1.35 20.36
C LEU A 22 -7.33 0.30 19.78
N ILE A 23 -6.51 -0.37 20.62
CA ILE A 23 -5.55 -1.40 20.20
C ILE A 23 -6.25 -2.57 19.48
N ILE A 24 -7.47 -2.91 19.90
CA ILE A 24 -8.24 -4.02 19.29
C ILE A 24 -9.09 -3.52 18.13
N MET A 25 -9.82 -2.43 18.33
CA MET A 25 -10.82 -1.94 17.38
C MET A 25 -10.18 -1.33 16.12
N PHE A 26 -9.06 -0.64 16.27
CA PHE A 26 -8.42 0.06 15.16
C PHE A 26 -7.90 -0.88 14.06
N PRO A 27 -7.15 -1.96 14.36
CA PRO A 27 -6.79 -2.95 13.35
C PRO A 27 -8.00 -3.56 12.65
N ILE A 28 -9.08 -3.86 13.41
CA ILE A 28 -10.31 -4.41 12.84
C ILE A 28 -10.94 -3.42 11.86
N VAL A 29 -11.09 -2.16 12.25
CA VAL A 29 -11.68 -1.13 11.39
C VAL A 29 -10.84 -0.93 10.12
N ILE A 30 -9.52 -0.76 10.26
CA ILE A 30 -8.64 -0.57 9.09
C ILE A 30 -8.68 -1.79 8.17
N MET A 31 -8.55 -2.99 8.72
CA MET A 31 -8.49 -4.22 7.91
C MET A 31 -9.84 -4.58 7.27
N CYS A 32 -10.97 -4.26 7.89
CA CYS A 32 -12.28 -4.57 7.33
C CYS A 32 -12.81 -3.47 6.41
N VAL A 33 -12.57 -2.19 6.75
CA VAL A 33 -13.16 -1.06 6.00
C VAL A 33 -12.29 -0.62 4.82
N MET A 34 -10.97 -0.47 5.04
CA MET A 34 -10.07 0.07 4.01
C MET A 34 -10.01 -0.75 2.72
N PRO A 35 -9.92 -2.10 2.74
CA PRO A 35 -9.94 -2.86 1.50
C PRO A 35 -11.22 -2.73 0.70
N TRP A 36 -12.31 -2.35 1.37
CA TRP A 36 -13.61 -2.13 0.74
C TRP A 36 -13.72 -0.73 0.11
N VAL A 37 -13.22 0.28 0.83
CA VAL A 37 -13.17 1.67 0.34
C VAL A 37 -12.15 1.84 -0.78
N MET A 38 -11.02 1.14 -0.67
CA MET A 38 -9.91 1.22 -1.61
C MET A 38 -9.95 0.16 -2.72
N GLN A 39 -11.12 -0.41 -3.01
CA GLN A 39 -11.26 -1.28 -4.18
C GLN A 39 -11.01 -0.46 -5.45
N MET A 40 -9.74 -0.41 -5.86
CA MET A 40 -9.33 0.08 -7.18
C MET A 40 -9.50 -1.01 -8.27
N GLU A 41 -10.35 -2.01 -8.04
CA GLU A 41 -10.92 -2.75 -9.15
C GLU A 41 -11.83 -1.76 -9.87
N VAL A 42 -11.31 -1.17 -10.92
CA VAL A 42 -12.13 -0.35 -11.81
C VAL A 42 -13.06 -1.31 -12.55
N LYS A 43 -14.17 -1.60 -11.90
CA LYS A 43 -15.32 -2.27 -12.50
C LYS A 43 -16.20 -1.18 -13.14
N ASN A 44 -17.02 -1.60 -14.08
CA ASN A 44 -17.93 -0.69 -14.77
C ASN A 44 -17.21 0.35 -15.66
N ILE A 45 -16.18 -0.10 -16.39
CA ILE A 45 -15.60 0.68 -17.47
C ILE A 45 -16.56 0.59 -18.65
N VAL A 46 -17.13 1.71 -19.06
CA VAL A 46 -18.04 1.74 -20.20
C VAL A 46 -17.18 1.68 -21.48
N VAL A 47 -17.40 0.64 -22.29
CA VAL A 47 -16.71 0.45 -23.57
C VAL A 47 -17.72 0.60 -24.73
N ASP A 48 -17.42 1.50 -25.65
CA ASP A 48 -18.10 1.59 -26.94
C ASP A 48 -17.27 0.86 -28.00
N VAL A 49 -17.91 0.09 -28.82
CA VAL A 49 -17.26 -0.66 -29.90
C VAL A 49 -17.68 -0.14 -31.25
N VAL A 50 -16.70 0.12 -32.14
CA VAL A 50 -16.91 0.47 -33.53
C VAL A 50 -16.35 -0.65 -34.38
N ASP A 51 -17.21 -1.54 -34.84
CA ASP A 51 -16.82 -2.66 -35.70
C ASP A 51 -17.18 -2.33 -37.17
N ILE A 52 -16.17 -2.02 -37.96
CA ILE A 52 -16.33 -1.67 -39.38
C ILE A 52 -16.24 -2.94 -40.25
N ASP A 53 -15.50 -3.94 -39.77
CA ASP A 53 -15.20 -5.14 -40.55
C ASP A 53 -16.40 -6.11 -40.61
N HIS A 54 -17.23 -6.11 -39.55
CA HIS A 54 -18.40 -7.01 -39.42
C HIS A 54 -18.09 -8.50 -39.72
N THR A 55 -16.87 -8.94 -39.44
CA THR A 55 -16.43 -10.32 -39.63
C THR A 55 -16.91 -11.21 -38.48
N VAL A 56 -16.92 -12.53 -38.72
CA VAL A 56 -17.25 -13.49 -37.64
C VAL A 56 -16.26 -13.36 -36.45
N GLU A 57 -15.02 -13.00 -36.74
CA GLU A 57 -13.96 -12.83 -35.77
C GLU A 57 -14.14 -11.54 -34.95
N SER A 58 -14.46 -10.42 -35.61
CA SER A 58 -14.76 -9.16 -34.92
C SER A 58 -15.97 -9.30 -34.00
N GLN A 59 -17.04 -9.96 -34.48
CA GLN A 59 -18.23 -10.21 -33.68
C GLN A 59 -17.97 -11.08 -32.44
N ARG A 60 -17.10 -12.11 -32.56
CA ARG A 60 -16.67 -12.91 -31.40
C ARG A 60 -15.91 -12.06 -30.39
N LEU A 61 -15.03 -11.18 -30.85
CA LEU A 61 -14.30 -10.26 -29.95
C LEU A 61 -15.27 -9.30 -29.24
N VAL A 62 -16.24 -8.74 -29.97
CA VAL A 62 -17.27 -7.87 -29.39
C VAL A 62 -18.04 -8.62 -28.31
N GLN A 63 -18.43 -9.87 -28.55
CA GLN A 63 -19.11 -10.71 -27.56
C GLN A 63 -18.23 -11.01 -26.34
N GLN A 64 -16.93 -11.25 -26.52
CA GLN A 64 -15.98 -11.46 -25.42
C GLN A 64 -15.83 -10.18 -24.56
N VAL A 65 -15.77 -9.02 -25.19
CA VAL A 65 -15.73 -7.73 -24.49
C VAL A 65 -17.03 -7.50 -23.72
N ALA A 66 -18.19 -7.75 -24.35
CA ALA A 66 -19.50 -7.58 -23.73
C ALA A 66 -19.75 -8.57 -22.58
N ALA A 67 -19.22 -9.79 -22.66
CA ALA A 67 -19.32 -10.81 -21.61
C ALA A 67 -18.30 -10.63 -20.46
N SER A 68 -17.37 -9.69 -20.60
CA SER A 68 -16.32 -9.46 -19.61
C SER A 68 -16.87 -8.75 -18.38
N ASN A 69 -16.56 -9.25 -17.19
CA ASN A 69 -16.95 -8.64 -15.91
C ASN A 69 -16.29 -7.28 -15.61
N TYR A 70 -15.35 -6.85 -16.45
CA TYR A 70 -14.65 -5.57 -16.30
C TYR A 70 -15.33 -4.43 -17.02
N PHE A 71 -16.14 -4.75 -18.05
CA PHE A 71 -16.78 -3.77 -18.92
C PHE A 71 -18.30 -3.73 -18.76
N ILE A 72 -18.82 -2.52 -18.86
CA ILE A 72 -20.22 -2.29 -19.22
C ILE A 72 -20.22 -2.00 -20.72
N PHE A 73 -20.90 -2.82 -21.49
CA PHE A 73 -21.03 -2.62 -22.92
C PHE A 73 -21.94 -1.41 -23.19
N GLY A 74 -21.35 -0.29 -23.64
CA GLY A 74 -22.04 0.96 -23.93
C GLY A 74 -22.82 0.92 -25.25
N GLY A 75 -22.43 -0.03 -26.13
CA GLY A 75 -23.09 -0.28 -27.41
C GLY A 75 -22.11 -0.36 -28.58
N GLN A 76 -22.64 -0.83 -29.70
CA GLN A 76 -21.94 -0.78 -30.97
C GLN A 76 -22.31 0.49 -31.70
N LYS A 77 -21.33 1.29 -32.11
CA LYS A 77 -21.48 2.56 -32.79
C LYS A 77 -21.14 2.42 -34.26
N ALA A 78 -21.83 3.19 -35.11
CA ALA A 78 -21.58 3.14 -36.54
C ALA A 78 -20.27 3.78 -36.96
N THR A 79 -19.82 4.81 -36.20
CA THR A 79 -18.60 5.56 -36.53
C THR A 79 -17.79 5.90 -35.28
N TYR A 80 -16.48 6.04 -35.46
CA TYR A 80 -15.58 6.52 -34.41
C TYR A 80 -15.98 7.89 -33.87
N ALA A 81 -16.45 8.80 -34.74
CA ALA A 81 -16.86 10.14 -34.35
C ALA A 81 -18.10 10.11 -33.42
N GLU A 82 -18.98 9.15 -33.55
CA GLU A 82 -20.12 8.95 -32.67
C GLU A 82 -19.67 8.44 -31.29
N ALA A 83 -18.79 7.44 -31.25
CA ALA A 83 -18.21 6.92 -30.01
C ALA A 83 -17.38 8.00 -29.28
N MET A 84 -16.67 8.86 -30.02
CA MET A 84 -15.92 9.97 -29.42
C MET A 84 -16.84 10.98 -28.74
N LYS A 85 -18.01 11.27 -29.28
CA LYS A 85 -19.00 12.12 -28.59
C LYS A 85 -19.49 11.53 -27.27
N ASP A 86 -19.51 10.23 -27.15
CA ASP A 86 -19.88 9.57 -25.91
C ASP A 86 -18.74 9.65 -24.86
N ILE A 87 -17.48 9.62 -25.30
CA ILE A 87 -16.33 9.95 -24.42
C ILE A 87 -16.39 11.42 -23.95
N GLU A 88 -16.63 12.36 -24.87
CA GLU A 88 -16.72 13.79 -24.53
C GLU A 88 -17.87 14.10 -23.54
N LYS A 89 -18.98 13.37 -23.67
CA LYS A 89 -20.11 13.47 -22.73
C LYS A 89 -19.93 12.65 -21.45
N GLY A 90 -18.82 11.96 -21.30
CA GLY A 90 -18.56 11.10 -20.14
C GLY A 90 -19.42 9.84 -20.05
N ARG A 91 -20.06 9.42 -21.15
CA ARG A 91 -20.88 8.21 -21.23
C ARG A 91 -20.09 6.96 -21.54
N ALA A 92 -18.92 7.10 -22.19
CA ALA A 92 -17.97 6.03 -22.44
C ALA A 92 -16.61 6.36 -21.82
N ASP A 93 -15.90 5.33 -21.35
CA ASP A 93 -14.56 5.44 -20.78
C ASP A 93 -13.49 5.01 -21.80
N VAL A 94 -13.83 4.06 -22.69
CA VAL A 94 -12.90 3.50 -23.68
C VAL A 94 -13.65 3.17 -24.97
N ILE A 95 -13.00 3.37 -26.10
CA ILE A 95 -13.48 2.96 -27.44
C ILE A 95 -12.57 1.85 -27.96
N LEU A 96 -13.17 0.83 -28.54
CA LEU A 96 -12.52 -0.19 -29.35
C LEU A 96 -12.98 -0.04 -30.80
N GLU A 97 -12.11 0.38 -31.70
CA GLU A 97 -12.38 0.38 -33.14
C GLU A 97 -11.71 -0.82 -33.79
N ILE A 98 -12.46 -1.53 -34.64
CA ILE A 98 -12.00 -2.67 -35.44
C ILE A 98 -12.14 -2.28 -36.91
N ARG A 99 -11.01 -2.20 -37.60
CA ARG A 99 -10.95 -1.82 -39.03
C ARG A 99 -9.80 -2.51 -39.74
N ASP A 100 -10.07 -3.12 -40.88
CA ASP A 100 -9.08 -3.82 -41.74
C ASP A 100 -8.25 -4.85 -40.96
N GLY A 101 -8.88 -5.57 -40.05
CA GLY A 101 -8.24 -6.51 -39.16
C GLY A 101 -7.28 -5.89 -38.13
N LYS A 102 -7.34 -4.57 -37.89
CA LYS A 102 -6.55 -3.83 -36.90
C LYS A 102 -7.44 -3.35 -35.77
N TYR A 103 -6.86 -3.18 -34.60
CA TYR A 103 -7.53 -2.71 -33.40
C TYR A 103 -6.97 -1.37 -32.96
N LEU A 104 -7.84 -0.37 -32.78
CA LEU A 104 -7.51 0.91 -32.17
C LEU A 104 -8.22 0.99 -30.82
N ILE A 105 -7.48 1.24 -29.74
CA ILE A 105 -8.02 1.48 -28.43
C ILE A 105 -7.82 2.95 -28.10
N ALA A 106 -8.92 3.69 -27.91
CA ALA A 106 -8.90 5.07 -27.46
C ALA A 106 -9.50 5.16 -26.06
N ALA A 107 -8.81 5.78 -25.12
CA ALA A 107 -9.22 5.86 -23.73
C ALA A 107 -9.44 7.30 -23.28
N ASN A 108 -10.43 7.50 -22.42
CA ASN A 108 -10.71 8.80 -21.81
C ASN A 108 -9.62 9.14 -20.79
N ALA A 109 -8.84 10.18 -21.09
CA ALA A 109 -7.75 10.65 -20.22
C ALA A 109 -8.23 11.46 -19.02
N VAL A 110 -9.50 11.89 -18.97
CA VAL A 110 -10.06 12.63 -17.83
C VAL A 110 -10.10 11.74 -16.58
N ASN A 111 -10.43 10.45 -16.74
CA ASN A 111 -10.28 9.44 -15.71
C ASN A 111 -9.12 8.50 -16.06
N GLY A 112 -7.90 8.93 -15.79
CA GLY A 112 -6.68 8.21 -16.17
C GLY A 112 -6.63 6.77 -15.64
N THR A 113 -7.24 6.48 -14.50
CA THR A 113 -7.30 5.13 -13.92
C THR A 113 -8.24 4.23 -14.73
N LYS A 114 -9.44 4.68 -15.04
CA LYS A 114 -10.38 3.93 -15.87
C LYS A 114 -9.86 3.74 -17.29
N GLY A 115 -9.29 4.80 -17.88
CA GLY A 115 -8.74 4.75 -19.22
C GLY A 115 -7.57 3.78 -19.34
N SER A 116 -6.58 3.84 -18.46
CA SER A 116 -5.40 2.96 -18.50
C SER A 116 -5.74 1.50 -18.20
N MET A 117 -6.59 1.24 -17.21
CA MET A 117 -7.01 -0.13 -16.89
C MET A 117 -7.92 -0.70 -17.99
N GLY A 118 -8.84 0.10 -18.53
CA GLY A 118 -9.68 -0.30 -19.65
C GLY A 118 -8.88 -0.67 -20.89
N SER A 119 -7.89 0.15 -21.24
CA SER A 119 -6.97 -0.17 -22.36
C SER A 119 -6.19 -1.44 -22.12
N SER A 120 -5.71 -1.66 -20.88
CA SER A 120 -4.98 -2.87 -20.51
C SER A 120 -5.86 -4.12 -20.59
N TYR A 121 -7.10 -4.05 -20.10
CA TYR A 121 -8.05 -5.18 -20.18
C TYR A 121 -8.46 -5.48 -21.62
N LEU A 122 -8.73 -4.46 -22.44
CA LEU A 122 -9.03 -4.65 -23.87
C LEU A 122 -7.84 -5.29 -24.58
N SER A 123 -6.63 -4.79 -24.37
CA SER A 123 -5.41 -5.37 -24.95
C SER A 123 -5.22 -6.84 -24.57
N GLN A 124 -5.57 -7.19 -23.31
CA GLN A 124 -5.51 -8.59 -22.85
C GLN A 124 -6.55 -9.47 -23.53
N ILE A 125 -7.80 -9.00 -23.69
CA ILE A 125 -8.87 -9.72 -24.38
C ILE A 125 -8.49 -9.94 -25.86
N ILE A 126 -7.98 -8.89 -26.53
CA ILE A 126 -7.54 -8.97 -27.92
C ILE A 126 -6.41 -9.99 -28.09
N ARG A 127 -5.43 -10.00 -27.19
CA ARG A 127 -4.33 -10.98 -27.21
C ARG A 127 -4.75 -12.42 -26.91
N SER A 128 -5.83 -12.59 -26.15
CA SER A 128 -6.39 -13.92 -25.83
C SER A 128 -7.32 -14.48 -26.93
N ALA A 129 -7.73 -13.65 -27.87
CA ALA A 129 -8.54 -14.06 -29.00
C ALA A 129 -7.76 -15.04 -29.93
N PRO A 130 -8.42 -16.07 -30.51
CA PRO A 130 -7.74 -17.17 -31.21
C PRO A 130 -6.96 -16.79 -32.47
N GLN A 131 -7.07 -15.56 -32.94
CA GLN A 131 -6.31 -15.09 -34.11
C GLN A 131 -5.51 -13.85 -33.75
N SER A 132 -4.19 -13.93 -33.96
CA SER A 132 -3.22 -12.88 -33.79
C SER A 132 -3.28 -11.88 -34.94
N LEU A 133 -4.09 -10.84 -34.80
CA LEU A 133 -3.95 -9.66 -35.63
C LEU A 133 -3.04 -8.63 -34.94
N PRO A 134 -2.21 -7.86 -35.65
CA PRO A 134 -1.28 -6.93 -35.06
C PRO A 134 -2.03 -5.79 -34.35
N VAL A 135 -1.79 -5.64 -33.05
CA VAL A 135 -2.30 -4.50 -32.27
C VAL A 135 -1.50 -3.25 -32.64
N MET A 136 -2.14 -2.26 -33.22
CA MET A 136 -1.56 -0.91 -33.30
C MET A 136 -1.86 -0.16 -31.99
N GLU A 137 -0.87 0.01 -31.15
CA GLU A 137 -0.96 0.97 -30.04
C GLU A 137 -0.94 2.37 -30.64
N GLY A 138 -2.06 3.07 -30.53
CA GLY A 138 -2.15 4.49 -30.87
C GLY A 138 -1.25 5.29 -29.93
N SER A 139 -0.04 5.62 -30.38
CA SER A 139 0.89 6.47 -29.65
C SER A 139 0.36 7.88 -29.59
N GLY A 140 -0.18 8.28 -28.45
CA GLY A 140 -0.20 9.69 -28.06
C GLY A 140 1.24 10.14 -27.78
N TYR A 141 1.78 10.96 -28.68
CA TYR A 141 2.96 11.82 -28.52
C TYR A 141 4.16 11.26 -27.71
N SER A 142 5.12 10.66 -28.42
CA SER A 142 6.53 10.88 -28.13
C SER A 142 7.36 10.72 -29.41
N GLN A 143 8.08 11.78 -29.73
CA GLN A 143 9.04 11.86 -30.82
C GLN A 143 10.17 10.84 -30.65
N GLY A 144 10.41 10.08 -31.73
CA GLY A 144 11.73 9.62 -32.10
C GLY A 144 12.28 8.42 -31.37
N GLN A 145 11.86 7.23 -31.82
CA GLN A 145 12.79 6.13 -32.12
C GLN A 145 11.98 5.00 -32.79
N GLN A 146 12.24 4.77 -34.08
CA GLN A 146 11.78 3.57 -34.77
C GLN A 146 12.50 2.35 -34.16
N VAL A 147 11.81 1.64 -33.27
CA VAL A 147 12.21 0.30 -32.92
C VAL A 147 11.46 -0.65 -33.84
N SER A 148 12.18 -1.18 -34.83
CA SER A 148 11.72 -2.30 -35.65
C SER A 148 11.52 -3.52 -34.75
N VAL A 149 10.26 -3.80 -34.40
CA VAL A 149 9.91 -5.03 -33.67
C VAL A 149 9.90 -6.17 -34.69
N PRO A 150 10.70 -7.24 -34.48
CA PRO A 150 10.63 -8.40 -35.35
C PRO A 150 9.23 -9.03 -35.23
N SER A 151 8.60 -9.32 -36.35
CA SER A 151 7.35 -10.09 -36.45
C SER A 151 7.55 -11.49 -35.87
N LEU A 152 7.34 -11.66 -34.57
CA LEU A 152 7.25 -12.97 -33.95
C LEU A 152 5.85 -13.52 -34.18
N THR A 153 5.73 -14.33 -35.24
CA THR A 153 4.65 -15.30 -35.41
C THR A 153 4.77 -16.39 -34.34
N GLY A 154 4.33 -16.05 -33.11
CA GLY A 154 4.31 -16.98 -32.01
C GLY A 154 3.17 -16.62 -31.06
N ARG A 155 2.41 -17.63 -30.64
CA ARG A 155 1.41 -17.51 -29.58
C ARG A 155 2.01 -16.81 -28.39
N SER A 156 1.85 -15.52 -28.27
CA SER A 156 2.22 -14.75 -27.06
C SER A 156 1.14 -14.92 -26.01
N GLY A 157 1.20 -15.99 -25.24
CA GLY A 157 0.43 -16.14 -24.02
C GLY A 157 1.04 -15.25 -22.94
N SER A 158 0.29 -14.32 -22.37
CA SER A 158 0.73 -13.59 -21.17
C SER A 158 0.67 -14.54 -19.98
N LEU A 159 1.83 -14.97 -19.47
CA LEU A 159 1.92 -15.75 -18.25
C LEU A 159 1.85 -14.82 -17.03
N LEU A 160 0.70 -14.74 -16.37
CA LEU A 160 0.56 -14.03 -15.10
C LEU A 160 1.20 -14.87 -14.00
N LEU A 161 2.31 -14.39 -13.47
CA LEU A 161 3.01 -14.98 -12.33
C LEU A 161 2.42 -14.45 -11.01
N TYR A 162 2.32 -15.32 -10.01
CA TYR A 162 1.96 -15.04 -8.61
C TYR A 162 0.50 -14.64 -8.31
N ASN A 163 -0.08 -13.61 -8.90
CA ASN A 163 -1.47 -13.22 -8.70
C ASN A 163 -2.29 -13.44 -9.99
N LYS A 164 -2.59 -14.69 -10.33
CA LYS A 164 -3.28 -15.07 -11.56
C LYS A 164 -4.68 -14.47 -11.68
N SER A 165 -5.36 -14.25 -10.56
CA SER A 165 -6.69 -13.64 -10.50
C SER A 165 -6.68 -12.12 -10.51
N GLN A 166 -5.50 -11.48 -10.54
CA GLN A 166 -5.33 -10.01 -10.44
C GLN A 166 -6.12 -9.40 -9.28
N ASN A 167 -6.27 -10.15 -8.19
CA ASN A 167 -7.05 -9.71 -7.04
C ASN A 167 -6.32 -8.58 -6.32
N TYR A 168 -6.90 -7.38 -6.38
CA TYR A 168 -6.35 -6.19 -5.74
C TYR A 168 -6.24 -6.32 -4.20
N LYS A 169 -7.14 -7.10 -3.58
CA LYS A 169 -7.11 -7.36 -2.13
C LYS A 169 -5.82 -8.05 -1.70
N LEU A 170 -5.31 -8.99 -2.50
CA LEU A 170 -4.06 -9.69 -2.23
C LEU A 170 -2.85 -8.74 -2.21
N PHE A 171 -2.90 -7.67 -3.00
CA PHE A 171 -1.87 -6.64 -3.06
C PHE A 171 -2.00 -5.62 -1.92
N MET A 172 -3.24 -5.27 -1.55
CA MET A 172 -3.53 -4.18 -0.62
C MET A 172 -3.48 -4.60 0.85
N ILE A 173 -4.04 -5.78 1.18
CA ILE A 173 -4.17 -6.24 2.57
C ILE A 173 -2.83 -6.31 3.29
N PRO A 174 -1.76 -6.91 2.74
CA PRO A 174 -0.45 -6.91 3.40
C PRO A 174 0.10 -5.51 3.63
N ALA A 175 -0.18 -4.58 2.71
CA ALA A 175 0.29 -3.21 2.83
C ALA A 175 -0.45 -2.41 3.93
N LEU A 176 -1.71 -2.75 4.23
CA LEU A 176 -2.46 -2.14 5.34
C LEU A 176 -1.86 -2.48 6.71
N PHE A 177 -1.14 -3.61 6.83
CA PHE A 177 -0.41 -3.94 8.06
C PHE A 177 0.58 -2.83 8.42
N ALA A 178 1.23 -2.21 7.42
CA ALA A 178 2.16 -1.11 7.64
C ALA A 178 1.47 0.11 8.27
N ILE A 179 0.27 0.47 7.79
CA ILE A 179 -0.50 1.60 8.34
C ILE A 179 -0.87 1.33 9.81
N VAL A 180 -1.42 0.14 10.06
CA VAL A 180 -1.84 -0.24 11.41
C VAL A 180 -0.63 -0.24 12.36
N MET A 181 0.48 -0.82 11.93
CA MET A 181 1.73 -0.85 12.71
C MET A 181 2.26 0.55 12.99
N MET A 182 2.32 1.42 11.97
CA MET A 182 2.79 2.80 12.11
C MET A 182 1.97 3.58 13.14
N LEU A 183 0.64 3.48 13.08
CA LEU A 183 -0.24 4.20 14.00
C LEU A 183 -0.17 3.61 15.42
N MET A 184 -0.14 2.30 15.57
CA MET A 184 -0.08 1.67 16.90
C MET A 184 1.27 1.86 17.58
N THR A 185 2.36 1.78 16.85
CA THR A 185 3.71 1.85 17.44
C THR A 185 4.31 3.25 17.44
N GLY A 186 3.79 4.18 16.65
CA GLY A 186 4.22 5.57 16.63
C GLY A 186 3.32 6.50 17.45
N PHE A 187 2.03 6.54 17.17
CA PHE A 187 1.10 7.46 17.82
C PHE A 187 0.88 7.16 19.31
N LEU A 188 0.63 5.88 19.67
CA LEU A 188 0.31 5.54 21.04
C LEU A 188 1.42 5.88 22.04
N PRO A 189 2.71 5.49 21.81
CA PRO A 189 3.77 5.88 22.72
C PRO A 189 3.97 7.41 22.77
N THR A 190 3.86 8.09 21.62
CA THR A 190 3.99 9.55 21.57
C THR A 190 2.97 10.24 22.49
N LEU A 191 1.69 9.90 22.33
CA LEU A 191 0.62 10.51 23.14
C LEU A 191 0.72 10.15 24.63
N ASN A 192 1.13 8.90 24.94
CA ASN A 192 1.32 8.50 26.31
C ASN A 192 2.45 9.28 27.00
N ILE A 193 3.59 9.44 26.31
CA ILE A 193 4.75 10.16 26.86
C ILE A 193 4.45 11.66 27.01
N VAL A 194 3.82 12.28 26.01
CA VAL A 194 3.45 13.70 26.08
C VAL A 194 2.37 13.93 27.13
N GLY A 195 1.40 13.02 27.26
CA GLY A 195 0.40 13.10 28.33
C GLY A 195 0.98 13.04 29.73
N GLU A 196 2.01 12.22 29.96
CA GLU A 196 2.75 12.21 31.22
C GLU A 196 3.58 13.50 31.43
N LYS A 197 4.05 14.12 30.34
CA LYS A 197 4.74 15.42 30.38
C LYS A 197 3.77 16.54 30.78
N GLU A 198 2.58 16.60 30.15
CA GLU A 198 1.54 17.59 30.49
C GLU A 198 1.05 17.47 31.93
N THR A 199 0.96 16.25 32.46
CA THR A 199 0.52 16.02 33.85
C THR A 199 1.66 16.14 34.86
N GLY A 200 2.90 16.41 34.43
CA GLY A 200 4.07 16.55 35.30
C GLY A 200 4.59 15.24 35.91
N THR A 201 3.98 14.10 35.57
CA THR A 201 4.38 12.78 36.10
C THR A 201 5.76 12.35 35.60
N ILE A 202 6.20 12.83 34.43
CA ILE A 202 7.52 12.51 33.87
C ILE A 202 8.65 13.14 34.71
N GLU A 203 8.40 14.31 35.31
CA GLU A 203 9.36 15.02 36.18
C GLU A 203 9.64 14.21 37.43
N GLN A 204 8.59 13.64 38.05
CA GLN A 204 8.73 12.79 39.23
C GLN A 204 9.58 11.54 38.93
N MET A 205 9.50 11.02 37.70
CA MET A 205 10.35 9.90 37.29
C MET A 205 11.77 10.31 36.99
N ASN A 206 12.01 11.53 36.52
CA ASN A 206 13.34 12.02 36.19
C ASN A 206 14.25 12.20 37.42
N VAL A 207 13.68 12.43 38.59
CA VAL A 207 14.45 12.52 39.86
C VAL A 207 14.84 11.14 40.41
N THR A 208 14.33 10.03 39.82
CA THR A 208 14.74 8.70 40.25
C THR A 208 16.11 8.30 39.68
N PRO A 209 16.91 7.50 40.39
CA PRO A 209 18.25 7.08 39.93
C PRO A 209 18.20 5.98 38.85
N VAL A 210 17.37 6.20 37.81
CA VAL A 210 17.24 5.26 36.66
C VAL A 210 18.05 5.80 35.49
N SER A 211 18.78 4.90 34.80
CA SER A 211 19.52 5.28 33.58
C SER A 211 18.54 5.63 32.43
N LYS A 212 18.97 6.57 31.57
CA LYS A 212 18.17 7.00 30.39
C LYS A 212 17.72 5.81 29.53
N TRP A 213 18.62 4.88 29.27
CA TRP A 213 18.35 3.68 28.49
C TRP A 213 17.28 2.81 29.13
N SER A 214 17.40 2.56 30.45
CA SER A 214 16.41 1.75 31.16
C SER A 214 15.03 2.38 31.16
N PHE A 215 14.97 3.72 31.27
CA PHE A 215 13.71 4.46 31.22
C PHE A 215 13.06 4.35 29.84
N ILE A 216 13.80 4.63 28.77
CA ILE A 216 13.29 4.59 27.40
C ILE A 216 12.85 3.17 27.01
N LEU A 217 13.69 2.16 27.30
CA LEU A 217 13.33 0.77 27.01
C LEU A 217 12.08 0.33 27.78
N ALA A 218 11.95 0.72 29.06
CA ALA A 218 10.76 0.40 29.84
C ALA A 218 9.49 0.99 29.22
N LYS A 219 9.57 2.17 28.58
CA LYS A 219 8.46 2.78 27.87
C LYS A 219 8.16 2.14 26.52
N LEU A 220 9.17 1.73 25.75
CA LEU A 220 8.98 1.23 24.40
C LEU A 220 8.61 -0.26 24.35
N ILE A 221 9.11 -1.08 25.30
CA ILE A 221 8.85 -2.54 25.32
C ILE A 221 7.35 -2.89 25.31
N PRO A 222 6.47 -2.25 26.10
CA PRO A 222 5.04 -2.54 26.04
C PRO A 222 4.44 -2.33 24.64
N TYR A 223 4.87 -1.28 23.92
CA TYR A 223 4.38 -1.01 22.57
C TYR A 223 4.93 -1.98 21.53
N TRP A 224 6.13 -2.53 21.73
CA TRP A 224 6.64 -3.62 20.88
C TRP A 224 5.85 -4.91 21.09
N LEU A 225 5.44 -5.21 22.31
CA LEU A 225 4.56 -6.36 22.58
C LEU A 225 3.16 -6.13 22.01
N ILE A 226 2.64 -4.91 22.10
CA ILE A 226 1.39 -4.52 21.41
C ILE A 226 1.55 -4.69 19.90
N ALA A 227 2.69 -4.32 19.32
CA ALA A 227 2.97 -4.51 17.90
C ALA A 227 2.86 -5.98 17.46
N LEU A 228 3.44 -6.89 18.25
CA LEU A 228 3.35 -8.34 18.00
C LEU A 228 1.91 -8.85 18.10
N PHE A 229 1.16 -8.36 19.08
CA PHE A 229 -0.26 -8.67 19.22
C PHE A 229 -1.06 -8.14 18.01
N VAL A 230 -0.85 -6.90 17.63
CA VAL A 230 -1.55 -6.24 16.52
C VAL A 230 -1.28 -6.93 15.19
N ILE A 231 -0.01 -7.29 14.89
CA ILE A 231 0.30 -8.02 13.66
C ILE A 231 -0.36 -9.40 13.64
N THR A 232 -0.46 -10.06 14.81
CA THR A 232 -1.20 -11.33 14.93
C THR A 232 -2.68 -11.15 14.62
N VAL A 233 -3.30 -10.09 15.14
CA VAL A 233 -4.71 -9.76 14.85
C VAL A 233 -4.88 -9.46 13.35
N CYS A 234 -3.97 -8.70 12.73
CA CYS A 234 -4.00 -8.42 11.30
C CYS A 234 -3.88 -9.69 10.44
N LEU A 235 -2.97 -10.61 10.79
CA LEU A 235 -2.83 -11.91 10.11
C LEU A 235 -4.09 -12.75 10.25
N LEU A 236 -4.67 -12.76 11.43
CA LEU A 236 -5.89 -13.51 11.72
C LEU A 236 -7.10 -12.96 10.94
N LEU A 237 -7.23 -11.63 10.85
CA LEU A 237 -8.24 -10.96 10.03
C LEU A 237 -8.03 -11.21 8.53
N ALA A 238 -6.79 -11.18 8.05
CA ALA A 238 -6.47 -11.50 6.66
C ALA A 238 -6.92 -12.93 6.31
N TRP A 239 -6.73 -13.87 7.21
CA TRP A 239 -7.17 -15.25 7.03
C TRP A 239 -8.69 -15.41 7.16
N LEU A 240 -9.30 -14.92 8.25
CA LEU A 240 -10.73 -15.15 8.53
C LEU A 240 -11.67 -14.40 7.59
N VAL A 241 -11.35 -13.13 7.27
CA VAL A 241 -12.25 -12.27 6.49
C VAL A 241 -12.01 -12.43 4.99
N TYR A 242 -10.76 -12.59 4.58
CA TYR A 242 -10.37 -12.57 3.17
C TYR A 242 -9.88 -13.91 2.63
N GLY A 243 -9.65 -14.91 3.52
CA GLY A 243 -9.07 -16.19 3.11
C GLY A 243 -7.63 -16.08 2.59
N ILE A 244 -6.93 -14.98 2.93
CA ILE A 244 -5.58 -14.69 2.44
C ILE A 244 -4.57 -15.12 3.50
N THR A 245 -3.71 -16.08 3.14
CA THR A 245 -2.60 -16.53 3.98
C THR A 245 -1.27 -16.16 3.33
N PRO A 246 -0.22 -15.87 4.15
CA PRO A 246 1.10 -15.66 3.60
C PRO A 246 1.62 -16.95 2.94
N ALA A 247 2.15 -16.81 1.72
CA ALA A 247 2.78 -17.93 1.00
C ALA A 247 4.19 -18.26 1.52
N GLY A 248 4.83 -17.29 2.19
CA GLY A 248 6.17 -17.42 2.77
C GLY A 248 6.16 -17.59 4.30
N PRO A 249 7.34 -17.57 4.93
CA PRO A 249 7.51 -17.86 6.35
C PRO A 249 6.93 -16.75 7.25
N VAL A 250 5.97 -17.11 8.09
CA VAL A 250 5.24 -16.18 8.99
C VAL A 250 6.17 -15.52 10.01
N TRP A 251 7.20 -16.24 10.51
CA TRP A 251 8.14 -15.68 11.49
C TRP A 251 8.85 -14.42 10.99
N LEU A 252 9.11 -14.34 9.67
CA LEU A 252 9.76 -13.19 9.05
C LEU A 252 8.87 -11.95 9.09
N ILE A 253 7.54 -12.13 9.03
CA ILE A 253 6.57 -11.04 9.20
C ILE A 253 6.69 -10.42 10.60
N TYR A 254 6.86 -11.25 11.63
CA TYR A 254 7.06 -10.77 13.00
C TYR A 254 8.39 -10.02 13.15
N VAL A 255 9.47 -10.49 12.52
CA VAL A 255 10.75 -9.78 12.52
C VAL A 255 10.61 -8.41 11.86
N LEU A 256 9.98 -8.34 10.68
CA LEU A 256 9.72 -7.07 9.99
C LEU A 256 8.84 -6.13 10.82
N ALA A 257 7.80 -6.67 11.47
CA ALA A 257 6.92 -5.90 12.34
C ALA A 257 7.68 -5.32 13.55
N MET A 258 8.61 -6.08 14.15
CA MET A 258 9.45 -5.59 15.24
C MET A 258 10.41 -4.49 14.79
N LEU A 259 11.03 -4.63 13.61
CA LEU A 259 11.92 -3.60 13.06
C LEU A 259 11.16 -2.31 12.74
N LEU A 260 9.96 -2.44 12.17
CA LEU A 260 9.09 -1.30 11.90
C LEU A 260 8.63 -0.62 13.21
N ALA A 261 8.27 -1.42 14.22
CA ALA A 261 7.89 -0.93 15.53
C ALA A 261 9.05 -0.20 16.23
N LEU A 262 10.28 -0.70 16.10
CA LEU A 262 11.48 -0.03 16.60
C LEU A 262 11.64 1.35 15.99
N PHE A 263 11.46 1.49 14.68
CA PHE A 263 11.54 2.79 14.01
C PHE A 263 10.45 3.74 14.49
N PHE A 264 9.19 3.34 14.38
CA PHE A 264 8.08 4.26 14.69
C PHE A 264 7.97 4.61 16.16
N SER A 265 8.28 3.69 17.07
CA SER A 265 8.31 4.00 18.51
C SER A 265 9.45 4.96 18.87
N SER A 266 10.61 4.81 18.23
CA SER A 266 11.73 5.73 18.39
C SER A 266 11.42 7.10 17.80
N PHE A 267 10.79 7.16 16.64
CA PHE A 267 10.31 8.39 16.02
C PHE A 267 9.28 9.09 16.92
N GLY A 268 8.32 8.33 17.46
CA GLY A 268 7.33 8.85 18.40
C GLY A 268 7.97 9.42 19.66
N LEU A 269 9.02 8.78 20.17
CA LEU A 269 9.80 9.32 21.31
C LEU A 269 10.49 10.65 20.95
N ILE A 270 11.06 10.77 19.75
CA ILE A 270 11.66 12.03 19.30
C ILE A 270 10.59 13.11 19.25
N VAL A 271 9.44 12.85 18.62
CA VAL A 271 8.35 13.82 18.56
C VAL A 271 7.90 14.23 19.95
N SER A 272 7.77 13.28 20.90
CA SER A 272 7.38 13.58 22.28
C SER A 272 8.40 14.46 23.03
N ASN A 273 9.69 14.31 22.72
CA ASN A 273 10.74 15.12 23.33
C ASN A 273 10.65 16.60 22.93
N TYR A 274 10.23 16.86 21.69
CA TYR A 274 10.10 18.22 21.13
C TYR A 274 8.69 18.82 21.22
N SER A 275 7.72 18.06 21.72
CA SER A 275 6.35 18.54 21.92
C SER A 275 6.05 18.76 23.39
N ASP A 276 5.40 19.88 23.70
CA ASP A 276 5.00 20.22 25.07
C ASP A 276 3.55 19.85 25.34
N THR A 277 2.71 19.80 24.33
CA THR A 277 1.29 19.45 24.44
C THR A 277 0.90 18.28 23.56
N MET A 278 -0.12 17.52 23.97
CA MET A 278 -0.68 16.43 23.18
C MET A 278 -1.19 16.90 21.82
N GLN A 279 -1.78 18.10 21.75
CA GLN A 279 -2.22 18.67 20.48
C GLN A 279 -1.06 18.89 19.51
N GLN A 280 0.03 19.51 20.00
CA GLN A 280 1.24 19.72 19.18
C GLN A 280 1.80 18.40 18.69
N ALA A 281 1.94 17.40 19.56
CA ALA A 281 2.43 16.07 19.20
C ALA A 281 1.53 15.40 18.15
N MET A 282 0.21 15.51 18.28
CA MET A 282 -0.73 14.98 17.29
C MET A 282 -0.55 15.62 15.91
N PHE A 283 -0.45 16.94 15.82
CA PHE A 283 -0.26 17.63 14.54
C PHE A 283 1.05 17.22 13.86
N VAL A 284 2.15 17.18 14.63
CA VAL A 284 3.44 16.77 14.10
C VAL A 284 3.39 15.31 13.62
N MET A 285 2.84 14.42 14.45
CA MET A 285 2.69 13.00 14.06
C MET A 285 1.82 12.83 12.82
N TRP A 286 0.68 13.52 12.72
CA TRP A 286 -0.18 13.48 11.54
C TRP A 286 0.53 13.91 10.27
N PHE A 287 1.28 15.01 10.32
CA PHE A 287 2.06 15.47 9.18
C PHE A 287 3.03 14.41 8.67
N PHE A 288 3.82 13.81 9.58
CA PHE A 288 4.78 12.77 9.20
C PHE A 288 4.10 11.47 8.77
N VAL A 289 3.04 11.05 9.46
CA VAL A 289 2.28 9.85 9.11
C VAL A 289 1.73 9.94 7.68
N VAL A 290 1.08 11.04 7.33
CA VAL A 290 0.55 11.25 5.98
C VAL A 290 1.68 11.31 4.95
N SER A 291 2.76 12.04 5.24
CA SER A 291 3.92 12.15 4.34
C SER A 291 4.59 10.79 4.09
N ILE A 292 4.88 10.04 5.14
CA ILE A 292 5.49 8.70 5.07
C ILE A 292 4.57 7.74 4.29
N MET A 293 3.26 7.79 4.56
CA MET A 293 2.28 6.93 3.92
C MET A 293 2.16 7.20 2.41
N LEU A 294 2.07 8.47 2.00
CA LEU A 294 1.97 8.84 0.58
C LEU A 294 3.25 8.48 -0.20
N LEU A 295 4.41 8.64 0.42
CA LEU A 295 5.72 8.37 -0.19
C LEU A 295 6.19 6.91 -0.01
N SER A 296 5.37 6.03 0.56
CA SER A 296 5.75 4.63 0.86
C SER A 296 5.63 3.67 -0.33
N GLY A 297 4.87 4.05 -1.36
CA GLY A 297 4.50 3.10 -2.42
C GLY A 297 3.25 2.26 -2.10
N LEU A 298 2.49 2.66 -1.07
CA LEU A 298 1.25 2.01 -0.70
C LEU A 298 0.17 2.19 -1.78
N PHE A 299 -0.08 3.44 -2.15
CA PHE A 299 -1.13 3.84 -3.10
C PHE A 299 -0.63 3.88 -4.54
N THR A 300 0.54 4.47 -4.73
CA THR A 300 1.13 4.68 -6.06
C THR A 300 2.40 3.84 -6.19
N PRO A 301 2.56 3.03 -7.23
CA PRO A 301 3.80 2.30 -7.44
C PRO A 301 5.00 3.26 -7.45
N THR A 302 6.05 2.94 -6.70
CA THR A 302 7.23 3.82 -6.54
C THR A 302 7.89 4.17 -7.86
N ARG A 303 7.85 3.26 -8.84
CA ARG A 303 8.39 3.47 -10.20
C ARG A 303 7.65 4.54 -11.01
N SER A 304 6.40 4.87 -10.63
CA SER A 304 5.58 5.90 -11.28
C SER A 304 5.72 7.26 -10.60
N MET A 305 6.52 7.37 -9.55
CA MET A 305 6.73 8.61 -8.83
C MET A 305 7.75 9.51 -9.56
N PRO A 306 7.61 10.85 -9.47
CA PRO A 306 8.65 11.77 -9.94
C PRO A 306 9.96 11.51 -9.18
N GLN A 307 11.10 11.84 -9.80
CA GLN A 307 12.43 11.45 -9.32
C GLN A 307 12.73 11.92 -7.88
N TRP A 308 12.31 13.13 -7.51
CA TRP A 308 12.46 13.63 -6.13
C TRP A 308 11.69 12.80 -5.10
N ALA A 309 10.46 12.38 -5.43
CA ALA A 309 9.65 11.52 -4.54
C ALA A 309 10.21 10.09 -4.47
N TYR A 310 10.74 9.57 -5.58
CA TYR A 310 11.43 8.27 -5.59
C TYR A 310 12.66 8.27 -4.67
N LEU A 311 13.45 9.34 -4.66
CA LEU A 311 14.61 9.45 -3.75
C LEU A 311 14.20 9.40 -2.28
N THR A 312 13.05 9.96 -1.90
CA THR A 312 12.57 9.91 -0.51
C THR A 312 12.20 8.50 -0.05
N THR A 313 11.89 7.58 -0.97
CA THR A 313 11.55 6.19 -0.63
C THR A 313 12.73 5.44 0.00
N TYR A 314 13.97 5.81 -0.30
CA TYR A 314 15.17 5.20 0.29
C TYR A 314 15.30 5.43 1.81
N ILE A 315 14.73 6.51 2.33
CA ILE A 315 14.74 6.83 3.76
C ILE A 315 13.45 6.36 4.44
N ASN A 316 12.44 6.00 3.66
CA ASN A 316 11.12 5.66 4.16
C ASN A 316 11.04 4.20 4.65
N PRO A 317 10.94 3.94 5.97
CA PRO A 317 10.90 2.57 6.50
C PRO A 317 9.65 1.81 6.05
N MET A 318 8.55 2.52 5.85
CA MET A 318 7.28 1.93 5.43
C MET A 318 7.39 1.32 4.01
N HIS A 319 8.21 1.92 3.12
CA HIS A 319 8.49 1.40 1.80
C HIS A 319 9.11 0.00 1.87
N TYR A 320 10.17 -0.17 2.65
CA TYR A 320 10.85 -1.47 2.81
C TYR A 320 9.97 -2.53 3.45
N PHE A 321 9.15 -2.13 4.43
CA PHE A 321 8.21 -3.05 5.05
C PHE A 321 7.15 -3.53 4.07
N ILE A 322 6.54 -2.63 3.29
CA ILE A 322 5.50 -2.96 2.31
C ILE A 322 6.06 -3.87 1.21
N ASP A 323 7.26 -3.59 0.72
CA ASP A 323 7.91 -4.41 -0.31
C ASP A 323 8.24 -5.81 0.21
N ALA A 324 8.82 -5.90 1.41
CA ALA A 324 9.12 -7.17 2.05
C ALA A 324 7.86 -8.00 2.33
N ILE A 325 6.82 -7.39 2.91
CA ILE A 325 5.60 -8.13 3.27
C ILE A 325 4.85 -8.60 2.03
N ARG A 326 4.83 -7.81 0.94
CA ARG A 326 4.27 -8.23 -0.35
C ARG A 326 5.07 -9.40 -0.95
N THR A 327 6.39 -9.37 -0.83
CA THR A 327 7.25 -10.48 -1.29
C THR A 327 6.93 -11.76 -0.51
N ILE A 328 6.74 -11.71 0.80
CA ILE A 328 6.38 -12.87 1.62
C ILE A 328 4.96 -13.36 1.29
N PHE A 329 3.97 -12.45 1.23
CA PHE A 329 2.57 -12.83 1.02
C PHE A 329 2.28 -13.35 -0.39
N ILE A 330 2.82 -12.69 -1.42
CA ILE A 330 2.44 -12.93 -2.81
C ILE A 330 3.41 -13.89 -3.50
N ARG A 331 4.74 -13.70 -3.27
CA ARG A 331 5.78 -14.48 -3.95
C ARG A 331 6.25 -15.69 -3.14
N GLY A 332 5.87 -15.78 -1.85
CA GLY A 332 6.38 -16.81 -0.97
C GLY A 332 7.86 -16.65 -0.62
N GLY A 333 8.40 -15.45 -0.80
CA GLY A 333 9.81 -15.14 -0.57
C GLY A 333 10.23 -15.36 0.87
N GLY A 334 11.45 -15.88 1.06
CA GLY A 334 12.07 -16.11 2.36
C GLY A 334 13.03 -14.98 2.76
N LEU A 335 13.91 -15.30 3.70
CA LEU A 335 14.89 -14.34 4.21
C LEU A 335 15.87 -13.86 3.13
N HIS A 336 16.24 -14.73 2.19
CA HIS A 336 17.18 -14.39 1.13
C HIS A 336 16.64 -13.29 0.21
N GLU A 337 15.37 -13.41 -0.19
CA GLU A 337 14.71 -12.44 -1.09
C GLU A 337 14.38 -11.12 -0.40
N THR A 338 14.22 -11.13 0.93
CA THR A 338 13.87 -9.94 1.72
C THR A 338 15.04 -9.39 2.54
N PHE A 339 16.24 -9.94 2.36
CA PHE A 339 17.42 -9.57 3.16
C PHE A 339 17.75 -8.08 3.09
N HIS A 340 17.69 -7.50 1.89
CA HIS A 340 17.95 -6.07 1.69
C HIS A 340 16.95 -5.19 2.47
N GLN A 341 15.67 -5.53 2.45
CA GLN A 341 14.62 -4.80 3.16
C GLN A 341 14.77 -4.93 4.68
N VAL A 342 15.09 -6.13 5.16
CA VAL A 342 15.37 -6.38 6.59
C VAL A 342 16.58 -5.56 7.06
N LEU A 343 17.66 -5.56 6.27
CA LEU A 343 18.87 -4.79 6.61
C LEU A 343 18.60 -3.28 6.61
N ALA A 344 17.87 -2.78 5.61
CA ALA A 344 17.48 -1.37 5.53
C ALA A 344 16.62 -0.96 6.73
N LEU A 345 15.59 -1.74 7.07
CA LEU A 345 14.75 -1.47 8.25
C LEU A 345 15.54 -1.52 9.54
N ALA A 346 16.44 -2.51 9.71
CA ALA A 346 17.28 -2.63 10.89
C ALA A 346 18.22 -1.43 11.03
N SER A 347 18.88 -0.99 9.95
CA SER A 347 19.79 0.16 9.97
C SER A 347 19.05 1.47 10.26
N ILE A 348 17.93 1.74 9.55
CA ILE A 348 17.15 2.96 9.76
C ILE A 348 16.52 2.96 11.16
N GLY A 349 16.00 1.82 11.62
CA GLY A 349 15.40 1.68 12.94
C GLY A 349 16.39 1.88 14.08
N THR A 350 17.61 1.32 13.97
CA THR A 350 18.66 1.50 14.98
C THR A 350 19.20 2.92 15.00
N LEU A 351 19.43 3.54 13.86
CA LEU A 351 19.83 4.95 13.76
C LEU A 351 18.80 5.86 14.44
N MET A 352 17.52 5.64 14.16
CA MET A 352 16.43 6.41 14.78
C MET A 352 16.37 6.15 16.29
N GLY A 353 16.56 4.91 16.74
CA GLY A 353 16.64 4.56 18.16
C GLY A 353 17.77 5.24 18.89
N CYS A 354 18.95 5.27 18.30
CA CYS A 354 20.12 5.99 18.86
C CYS A 354 19.83 7.50 18.97
N TRP A 355 19.24 8.10 17.94
CA TRP A 355 18.86 9.51 17.96
C TRP A 355 17.80 9.78 19.03
N ALA A 356 16.80 8.92 19.15
CA ALA A 356 15.75 9.05 20.16
C ALA A 356 16.32 9.09 21.59
N VAL A 357 17.30 8.23 21.88
CA VAL A 357 17.97 8.20 23.19
C VAL A 357 18.84 9.45 23.44
N GLN A 358 19.55 9.92 22.38
CA GLN A 358 20.37 11.13 22.48
C GLN A 358 19.52 12.39 22.67
N SER A 359 18.37 12.46 21.99
CA SER A 359 17.43 13.61 22.07
C SER A 359 16.75 13.73 23.44
N TYR A 360 16.70 12.64 24.22
CA TYR A 360 16.08 12.66 25.53
C TYR A 360 16.97 13.38 26.56
N LYS A 361 16.54 14.57 26.98
CA LYS A 361 17.18 15.36 28.03
C LYS A 361 16.56 14.96 29.37
N LYS A 362 17.33 14.28 30.22
CA LYS A 362 16.98 14.10 31.62
C LYS A 362 17.41 15.39 32.34
N ASN A 363 16.43 16.22 32.76
CA ASN A 363 16.73 17.33 33.64
C ASN A 363 17.22 16.76 34.98
N SER A 364 18.50 16.95 35.26
CA SER A 364 19.14 16.63 36.54
C SER A 364 18.89 17.74 37.54
#